data_356c813af1942c993d130a360408ff93
#
_entry.id   356c813af1942c993d130a360408ff93
#
_cell.length_a   1.000
_cell.length_b   1.000
_cell.length_c   1.000
_cell.angle_alpha   90.00
_cell.angle_beta   90.00
_cell.angle_gamma   90.00
#
_symmetry.space_group_name_H-M   'P 1'
#
loop_
_entity.id
_entity.type
_entity.pdbx_description
1 polymer ?
#
loop_
_entity_poly.entity_id
_entity_poly.type
_entity_poly.pdbx_seq_one_letter_code
_entity_poly.pdbx_strand_id
1 'polypeptide(L)'
;MSILDRINAARAVRSVPPLRPNSLIDAAALGHAQDMAAHVGLVHIGSDGSDGGERMRRAGYQWQQWGEVVGWGWEGDAARMVDWWMQSNEHRPYLLDVRFTDCGVGYVYAPGSQWRHYWTVDFGRLCPHKKCPD
;
A
#
# COMPACT_ATOMS: atom_id res chain seq x y z
N MET A 1 -12.72 11.18 4.32
CA MET A 1 -12.17 10.45 3.16
C MET A 1 -11.15 9.43 3.60
N SER A 2 -11.25 8.22 3.07
CA SER A 2 -10.25 7.17 3.30
C SER A 2 -8.94 7.45 2.55
N ILE A 3 -7.92 6.64 2.85
CA ILE A 3 -6.65 6.66 2.10
C ILE A 3 -6.93 6.47 0.59
N LEU A 4 -7.72 5.45 0.24
CA LEU A 4 -8.00 5.16 -1.17
C LEU A 4 -8.76 6.31 -1.85
N ASP A 5 -9.73 6.91 -1.17
CA ASP A 5 -10.46 8.06 -1.72
C ASP A 5 -9.51 9.21 -2.05
N ARG A 6 -8.57 9.47 -1.17
CA ARG A 6 -7.60 10.56 -1.38
C ARG A 6 -6.63 10.25 -2.49
N ILE A 7 -6.15 9.02 -2.60
CA ILE A 7 -5.29 8.60 -3.71
C ILE A 7 -6.07 8.75 -5.03
N ASN A 8 -7.31 8.30 -5.06
CA ASN A 8 -8.14 8.39 -6.27
C ASN A 8 -8.45 9.85 -6.65
N ALA A 9 -8.62 10.73 -5.66
CA ALA A 9 -8.77 12.17 -5.92
C ALA A 9 -7.52 12.75 -6.59
N ALA A 10 -6.33 12.37 -6.10
CA ALA A 10 -5.06 12.80 -6.69
C ALA A 10 -4.90 12.26 -8.12
N ARG A 11 -5.31 11.02 -8.36
CA ARG A 11 -5.28 10.41 -9.69
C ARG A 11 -6.22 11.15 -10.64
N ALA A 12 -7.43 11.45 -10.19
CA ALA A 12 -8.43 12.14 -11.02
C ALA A 12 -7.95 13.50 -11.51
N VAL A 13 -7.28 14.26 -10.66
CA VAL A 13 -6.69 15.57 -11.03
C VAL A 13 -5.74 15.44 -12.22
N ARG A 14 -5.08 14.29 -12.36
CA ARG A 14 -4.10 14.03 -13.41
C ARG A 14 -4.64 13.13 -14.52
N SER A 15 -5.95 12.93 -14.56
CA SER A 15 -6.62 12.08 -15.56
C SER A 15 -6.10 10.63 -15.57
N VAL A 16 -5.70 10.13 -14.39
CA VAL A 16 -5.34 8.73 -14.19
C VAL A 16 -6.57 7.99 -13.67
N PRO A 17 -6.94 6.83 -14.25
CA PRO A 17 -8.12 6.09 -13.80
C PRO A 17 -8.06 5.70 -12.31
N PRO A 18 -9.20 5.64 -11.62
CA PRO A 18 -9.23 5.28 -10.21
C PRO A 18 -8.81 3.83 -9.98
N LEU A 19 -8.17 3.60 -8.83
CA LEU A 19 -7.86 2.25 -8.34
C LEU A 19 -9.12 1.65 -7.73
N ARG A 20 -9.27 0.32 -7.89
CA ARG A 20 -10.37 -0.42 -7.27
C ARG A 20 -9.89 -1.05 -5.96
N PRO A 21 -10.70 -1.02 -4.90
CA PRO A 21 -10.36 -1.72 -3.67
C PRO A 21 -10.36 -3.23 -3.90
N ASN A 22 -9.41 -3.92 -3.27
CA ASN A 22 -9.27 -5.37 -3.38
C ASN A 22 -9.01 -5.97 -2.01
N SER A 23 -9.89 -6.87 -1.57
CA SER A 23 -9.81 -7.44 -0.22
C SER A 23 -8.59 -8.33 0.01
N LEU A 24 -8.08 -8.98 -1.02
CA LEU A 24 -6.87 -9.79 -0.92
C LEU A 24 -5.65 -8.91 -0.67
N ILE A 25 -5.58 -7.80 -1.38
CA ILE A 25 -4.51 -6.83 -1.19
C ILE A 25 -4.64 -6.16 0.19
N ASP A 26 -5.86 -5.84 0.63
CA ASP A 26 -6.09 -5.31 1.98
C ASP A 26 -5.49 -6.22 3.05
N ALA A 27 -5.70 -7.53 2.93
CA ALA A 27 -5.18 -8.49 3.90
C ALA A 27 -3.64 -8.49 3.93
N ALA A 28 -3.00 -8.46 2.77
CA ALA A 28 -1.54 -8.38 2.68
C ALA A 28 -1.02 -7.07 3.30
N ALA A 29 -1.65 -5.96 2.97
CA ALA A 29 -1.27 -4.64 3.47
C ALA A 29 -1.44 -4.54 4.98
N LEU A 30 -2.54 -5.05 5.52
CA LEU A 30 -2.79 -5.05 6.96
C LEU A 30 -1.74 -5.87 7.70
N GLY A 31 -1.40 -7.06 7.18
CA GLY A 31 -0.37 -7.90 7.78
C GLY A 31 0.97 -7.19 7.88
N HIS A 32 1.35 -6.44 6.84
CA HIS A 32 2.60 -5.69 6.86
C HIS A 32 2.55 -4.49 7.81
N ALA A 33 1.42 -3.79 7.88
CA ALA A 33 1.27 -2.69 8.85
C ALA A 33 1.39 -3.21 10.29
N GLN A 34 0.80 -4.37 10.59
CA GLN A 34 0.95 -5.03 11.89
C GLN A 34 2.41 -5.39 12.17
N ASP A 35 3.12 -5.88 11.16
CA ASP A 35 4.52 -6.24 11.27
C ASP A 35 5.41 -5.03 11.55
N MET A 36 5.16 -3.91 10.85
CA MET A 36 5.87 -2.66 11.11
C MET A 36 5.62 -2.14 12.53
N ALA A 37 4.41 -2.28 13.04
CA ALA A 37 4.07 -1.87 14.41
C ALA A 37 4.79 -2.71 15.45
N ALA A 38 5.01 -3.99 15.16
CA ALA A 38 5.65 -4.94 16.09
C ALA A 38 7.18 -4.90 16.03
N HIS A 39 7.77 -4.43 14.94
CA HIS A 39 9.21 -4.48 14.70
C HIS A 39 9.73 -3.14 14.22
N VAL A 40 10.43 -2.42 15.10
CA VAL A 40 10.99 -1.09 14.79
C VAL A 40 11.96 -1.18 13.61
N GLY A 41 11.78 -0.26 12.66
CA GLY A 41 12.72 -0.10 11.54
C GLY A 41 12.36 -0.84 10.27
N LEU A 42 11.29 -1.63 10.25
CA LEU A 42 10.83 -2.26 9.02
C LEU A 42 10.25 -1.20 8.07
N VAL A 43 10.54 -1.34 6.78
CA VAL A 43 9.98 -0.51 5.72
C VAL A 43 9.24 -1.41 4.73
N HIS A 44 9.89 -1.87 3.67
CA HIS A 44 9.25 -2.72 2.65
C HIS A 44 9.45 -4.21 2.90
N ILE A 45 10.61 -4.59 3.44
CA ILE A 45 10.87 -6.00 3.73
C ILE A 45 10.32 -6.35 5.10
N GLY A 46 9.49 -7.38 5.16
CA GLY A 46 8.87 -7.83 6.40
C GLY A 46 9.85 -8.56 7.32
N SER A 47 9.41 -8.82 8.55
CA SER A 47 10.21 -9.55 9.54
C SER A 47 10.58 -10.96 9.09
N ASP A 48 9.79 -11.54 8.18
CA ASP A 48 10.06 -12.86 7.59
C ASP A 48 10.87 -12.80 6.30
N GLY A 49 11.32 -11.61 5.89
CA GLY A 49 12.08 -11.41 4.67
C GLY A 49 11.26 -11.21 3.41
N SER A 50 9.92 -11.21 3.50
CA SER A 50 9.07 -11.04 2.32
C SER A 50 8.97 -9.59 1.86
N ASP A 51 8.84 -9.40 0.55
CA ASP A 51 8.48 -8.11 -0.01
C ASP A 51 6.95 -8.01 -0.20
N GLY A 52 6.47 -6.84 -0.65
CA GLY A 52 5.04 -6.62 -0.84
C GLY A 52 4.42 -7.55 -1.88
N GLY A 53 5.16 -7.82 -2.96
CA GLY A 53 4.69 -8.74 -4.01
C GLY A 53 4.48 -10.16 -3.50
N GLU A 54 5.43 -10.66 -2.71
CA GLU A 54 5.30 -11.98 -2.09
C GLU A 54 4.11 -12.05 -1.14
N ARG A 55 3.91 -11.01 -0.34
CA ARG A 55 2.77 -10.96 0.59
C ARG A 55 1.44 -10.94 -0.15
N MET A 56 1.36 -10.19 -1.26
CA MET A 56 0.15 -10.15 -2.09
C MET A 56 -0.16 -11.52 -2.69
N ARG A 57 0.84 -12.24 -3.19
CA ARG A 57 0.65 -13.59 -3.72
C ARG A 57 0.22 -14.58 -2.65
N ARG A 58 0.82 -14.52 -1.48
CA ARG A 58 0.40 -15.37 -0.34
C ARG A 58 -1.06 -15.13 0.03
N ALA A 59 -1.55 -13.90 -0.12
CA ALA A 59 -2.94 -13.56 0.14
C ALA A 59 -3.88 -14.00 -1.00
N GLY A 60 -3.34 -14.45 -2.14
CA GLY A 60 -4.11 -14.94 -3.26
C GLY A 60 -4.24 -13.99 -4.45
N TYR A 61 -3.57 -12.84 -4.40
CA TYR A 61 -3.61 -11.87 -5.49
C TYR A 61 -2.46 -12.14 -6.47
N GLN A 62 -2.79 -12.67 -7.63
CA GLN A 62 -1.81 -13.04 -8.67
C GLN A 62 -1.56 -11.85 -9.58
N TRP A 63 -0.55 -11.07 -9.24
CA TRP A 63 -0.22 -9.84 -9.96
C TRP A 63 0.71 -10.10 -11.16
N GLN A 64 0.62 -9.23 -12.16
CA GLN A 64 1.66 -9.06 -13.18
C GLN A 64 2.54 -7.84 -12.86
N GLN A 65 2.01 -6.88 -12.10
CA GLN A 65 2.74 -5.73 -11.59
C GLN A 65 2.29 -5.42 -10.18
N TRP A 66 3.20 -4.95 -9.35
CA TRP A 66 2.90 -4.55 -7.97
C TRP A 66 3.77 -3.38 -7.54
N GLY A 67 3.32 -2.68 -6.53
CA GLY A 67 4.07 -1.63 -5.88
C GLY A 67 3.58 -1.43 -4.47
N GLU A 68 4.33 -0.68 -3.69
CA GLU A 68 4.01 -0.45 -2.28
C GLU A 68 4.50 0.91 -1.83
N VAL A 69 3.68 1.59 -1.03
CA VAL A 69 4.13 2.70 -0.20
C VAL A 69 3.80 2.38 1.24
N VAL A 70 4.66 2.82 2.14
CA VAL A 70 4.46 2.69 3.58
C VAL A 70 4.62 4.05 4.24
N GLY A 71 4.06 4.18 5.44
CA GLY A 71 4.22 5.39 6.21
C GLY A 71 3.80 5.18 7.65
N TRP A 72 4.14 6.13 8.49
CA TRP A 72 3.82 6.07 9.91
C TRP A 72 3.72 7.46 10.51
N GLY A 73 3.05 7.55 11.65
CA GLY A 73 2.90 8.80 12.39
C GLY A 73 1.71 9.63 11.95
N TRP A 74 1.92 10.94 11.80
CA TRP A 74 0.91 11.91 11.40
C TRP A 74 -0.37 11.87 12.25
N GLU A 75 -0.27 11.39 13.49
CA GLU A 75 -1.40 11.27 14.42
C GLU A 75 -2.60 10.50 13.84
N GLY A 76 -2.33 9.59 12.89
CA GLY A 76 -3.37 8.81 12.23
C GLY A 76 -4.15 9.59 11.17
N ASP A 77 -3.68 10.74 10.76
CA ASP A 77 -4.36 11.57 9.76
C ASP A 77 -4.05 11.07 8.34
N ALA A 78 -5.02 10.40 7.73
CA ALA A 78 -4.88 9.83 6.40
C ALA A 78 -4.60 10.90 5.33
N ALA A 79 -5.19 12.09 5.47
CA ALA A 79 -4.96 13.19 4.53
C ALA A 79 -3.49 13.61 4.52
N ARG A 80 -2.91 13.76 5.70
CA ARG A 80 -1.50 14.17 5.85
C ARG A 80 -0.58 13.08 5.32
N MET A 81 -0.92 11.82 5.51
CA MET A 81 -0.12 10.71 5.01
C MET A 81 -0.09 10.71 3.48
N VAL A 82 -1.25 10.83 2.84
CA VAL A 82 -1.32 10.86 1.37
C VAL A 82 -0.63 12.10 0.81
N ASP A 83 -0.81 13.26 1.44
CA ASP A 83 -0.14 14.49 1.02
C ASP A 83 1.39 14.34 1.07
N TRP A 84 1.89 13.68 2.12
CA TRP A 84 3.33 13.45 2.23
C TRP A 84 3.83 12.54 1.10
N TRP A 85 3.10 11.43 0.82
CA TRP A 85 3.47 10.57 -0.31
C TRP A 85 3.44 11.33 -1.64
N MET A 86 2.46 12.20 -1.83
CA MET A 86 2.34 12.99 -3.07
C MET A 86 3.44 14.03 -3.24
N GLN A 87 4.05 14.48 -2.16
CA GLN A 87 5.17 15.42 -2.19
C GLN A 87 6.52 14.71 -2.33
N SER A 88 6.56 13.42 -2.16
CA SER A 88 7.79 12.63 -2.21
C SER A 88 8.05 12.12 -3.62
N ASN A 89 9.21 12.43 -4.18
CA ASN A 89 9.61 11.96 -5.50
C ASN A 89 9.76 10.42 -5.55
N GLU A 90 9.99 9.79 -4.40
CA GLU A 90 10.10 8.33 -4.31
C GLU A 90 8.73 7.65 -4.26
N HIS A 91 7.74 8.26 -3.61
CA HIS A 91 6.44 7.64 -3.36
C HIS A 91 5.38 8.03 -4.39
N ARG A 92 5.37 9.30 -4.82
CA ARG A 92 4.36 9.81 -5.75
C ARG A 92 4.16 8.94 -6.99
N PRO A 93 5.23 8.44 -7.65
CA PRO A 93 5.04 7.63 -8.86
C PRO A 93 4.17 6.39 -8.65
N TYR A 94 4.22 5.77 -7.46
CA TYR A 94 3.38 4.61 -7.17
C TYR A 94 1.90 4.98 -7.13
N LEU A 95 1.58 6.11 -6.51
CA LEU A 95 0.19 6.55 -6.41
C LEU A 95 -0.43 6.87 -7.76
N LEU A 96 0.39 7.36 -8.69
CA LEU A 96 -0.08 7.87 -9.99
C LEU A 96 0.15 6.92 -11.16
N ASP A 97 0.72 5.75 -10.91
CA ASP A 97 1.06 4.81 -11.98
C ASP A 97 -0.21 4.24 -12.62
N VAL A 98 -0.38 4.52 -13.92
CA VAL A 98 -1.54 4.06 -14.70
C VAL A 98 -1.60 2.54 -14.84
N ARG A 99 -0.47 1.85 -14.64
CA ARG A 99 -0.42 0.38 -14.75
C ARG A 99 -1.10 -0.31 -13.58
N PHE A 100 -1.22 0.34 -12.42
CA PHE A 100 -1.94 -0.22 -11.29
C PHE A 100 -3.44 0.02 -11.45
N THR A 101 -4.22 -1.02 -11.19
CA THR A 101 -5.68 -1.00 -11.30
C THR A 101 -6.38 -1.33 -9.98
N ASP A 102 -5.68 -2.01 -9.07
CA ASP A 102 -6.22 -2.46 -7.79
C ASP A 102 -5.35 -1.96 -6.64
N CYS A 103 -5.95 -1.83 -5.46
CA CYS A 103 -5.29 -1.28 -4.31
C CYS A 103 -5.83 -1.92 -3.03
N GLY A 104 -4.96 -2.12 -2.07
CA GLY A 104 -5.33 -2.51 -0.72
C GLY A 104 -4.62 -1.63 0.29
N VAL A 105 -5.30 -1.36 1.40
CA VAL A 105 -4.81 -0.48 2.46
C VAL A 105 -4.84 -1.21 3.78
N GLY A 106 -3.73 -1.18 4.50
CA GLY A 106 -3.64 -1.63 5.87
C GLY A 106 -3.27 -0.48 6.78
N TYR A 107 -4.02 -0.34 7.87
CA TYR A 107 -3.75 0.66 8.88
C TYR A 107 -3.81 0.02 10.26
N VAL A 108 -2.83 0.34 11.10
CA VAL A 108 -2.75 -0.15 12.47
C VAL A 108 -2.46 0.99 13.42
N TYR A 109 -3.26 1.07 14.49
CA TYR A 109 -2.97 1.92 15.63
C TYR A 109 -2.41 1.06 16.75
N ALA A 110 -1.15 1.31 17.14
CA ALA A 110 -0.44 0.57 18.19
C ALA A 110 0.11 1.57 19.21
N PRO A 111 -0.68 1.97 20.22
CA PRO A 111 -0.35 3.10 21.08
C PRO A 111 0.93 2.92 21.91
N GLY A 112 1.38 1.69 22.13
CA GLY A 112 2.63 1.42 22.83
C GLY A 112 3.88 1.41 21.94
N SER A 113 3.72 1.61 20.64
CA SER A 113 4.82 1.57 19.69
C SER A 113 5.39 2.96 19.42
N GLN A 114 6.56 2.99 18.76
CA GLN A 114 7.31 4.23 18.53
C GLN A 114 6.51 5.28 17.74
N TRP A 115 5.83 4.87 16.67
CA TRP A 115 5.14 5.80 15.77
C TRP A 115 3.63 5.80 15.96
N ARG A 116 3.06 4.83 16.67
CA ARG A 116 1.65 4.63 16.98
C ARG A 116 0.78 4.28 15.78
N HIS A 117 0.97 4.92 14.66
CA HIS A 117 0.13 4.80 13.47
C HIS A 117 0.98 4.30 12.32
N TYR A 118 0.50 3.26 11.63
CA TYR A 118 1.25 2.61 10.54
C TYR A 118 0.33 2.33 9.38
N TRP A 119 0.77 2.68 8.17
CA TRP A 119 0.04 2.41 6.95
C TRP A 119 0.89 1.65 5.96
N THR A 120 0.26 0.70 5.28
CA THR A 120 0.78 0.07 4.08
C THR A 120 -0.27 0.23 2.99
N VAL A 121 0.14 0.66 1.81
CA VAL A 121 -0.72 0.65 0.63
C VAL A 121 -0.01 -0.17 -0.43
N ASP A 122 -0.66 -1.25 -0.83
CA ASP A 122 -0.16 -2.11 -1.89
C ASP A 122 -1.00 -1.90 -3.14
N PHE A 123 -0.32 -1.83 -4.28
CA PHE A 123 -0.89 -1.59 -5.60
C PHE A 123 -0.65 -2.80 -6.46
N GLY A 124 -1.62 -3.11 -7.32
CA GLY A 124 -1.46 -4.25 -8.19
C GLY A 124 -2.22 -4.13 -9.50
N ARG A 125 -1.79 -4.97 -10.44
CA ARG A 125 -2.50 -5.28 -11.67
C ARG A 125 -2.52 -6.78 -11.80
N LEU A 126 -3.72 -7.35 -11.95
CA LEU A 126 -3.88 -8.81 -12.08
C LEU A 126 -3.20 -9.34 -13.32
N CYS A 127 -2.61 -10.51 -13.17
CA CYS A 127 -2.16 -11.31 -14.30
C CYS A 127 -3.38 -11.74 -15.11
N PRO A 128 -3.45 -11.43 -16.42
CA PRO A 128 -4.62 -11.77 -17.23
C PRO A 128 -4.66 -13.26 -17.63
N HIS A 129 -3.61 -14.01 -17.38
CA HIS A 129 -3.53 -15.43 -17.74
C HIS A 129 -2.59 -16.21 -16.81
N LYS A 130 -2.61 -17.53 -16.96
CA LYS A 130 -1.88 -18.44 -16.06
C LYS A 130 -0.36 -18.40 -16.20
N LYS A 131 0.18 -17.67 -17.14
CA LYS A 131 1.62 -17.67 -17.46
C LYS A 131 2.37 -16.43 -16.93
N CYS A 132 1.76 -15.66 -16.02
CA CYS A 132 2.48 -14.58 -15.41
C CYS A 132 3.60 -15.13 -14.51
N PRO A 133 4.77 -14.49 -14.51
CA PRO A 133 5.87 -14.93 -13.67
C PRO A 133 5.51 -14.87 -12.19
N ASP A 134 6.03 -15.82 -11.46
CA ASP A 134 5.90 -15.85 -10.00
C ASP A 134 6.86 -14.88 -9.34
#